data_5f70974709920031ace6af4dfb9eab35
#
_entry.id   5f70974709920031ace6af4dfb9eab35
#
_cell.length_a   1.000
_cell.length_b   1.000
_cell.length_c   1.000
_cell.angle_alpha   90.00
_cell.angle_beta   90.00
_cell.angle_gamma   90.00
#
_symmetry.space_group_name_H-M   'P 1'
#
loop_
_entity.id
_entity.type
_entity.pdbx_description
1 polymer ?
#
loop_
_entity_poly.entity_id
_entity_poly.type
_entity_poly.pdbx_seq_one_letter_code
_entity_poly.pdbx_strand_id
1 'polypeptide(L)'
;MPDDEMEAESRAADRLTLFSDAVVAIAITLLAIELPLPEGNTVPEFWASVRHESGAYAAFLISFVAIAAAWSDHHDIFRYVRRVDSRLRTLNFAWLLMIVLNPFATRLLTAPGHPDLYTHALRFSFYALLQVLESALTFAMVTHMVSRGLAPRAPRGMAIGVAHQSFNLIFGFGLSIPVFFVTPNAWIMWFAVPALVARFRHVRRRRRDREAGRARGPDDSAAGRHGPGGVGDPAGPGADVEPGGDAG
;
A
#
# COMPACT_ATOMS: atom_id res chain seq x y z
N MET A 1 33.38 -14.07 10.67
CA MET A 1 32.40 -15.18 10.52
C MET A 1 30.95 -14.73 10.81
N PRO A 2 30.55 -14.18 11.99
CA PRO A 2 29.15 -13.73 12.15
C PRO A 2 28.76 -12.55 11.24
N ASP A 3 29.68 -11.65 10.95
CA ASP A 3 29.43 -10.48 10.09
C ASP A 3 29.29 -10.88 8.62
N ASP A 4 30.07 -11.84 8.14
CA ASP A 4 29.99 -12.34 6.76
C ASP A 4 28.68 -13.09 6.50
N GLU A 5 28.16 -13.84 7.49
CA GLU A 5 26.86 -14.53 7.38
C GLU A 5 25.70 -13.53 7.36
N MET A 6 25.73 -12.50 8.21
CA MET A 6 24.71 -11.43 8.21
C MET A 6 24.71 -10.63 6.91
N GLU A 7 25.86 -10.35 6.34
CA GLU A 7 25.95 -9.70 5.04
C GLU A 7 25.41 -10.58 3.89
N ALA A 8 25.71 -11.88 3.93
CA ALA A 8 25.22 -12.82 2.92
C ALA A 8 23.68 -12.94 2.97
N GLU A 9 23.09 -12.99 4.17
CA GLU A 9 21.63 -13.01 4.38
C GLU A 9 20.96 -11.72 3.89
N SER A 10 21.54 -10.55 4.21
CA SER A 10 21.02 -9.25 3.73
C SER A 10 21.07 -9.16 2.21
N ARG A 11 22.18 -9.58 1.59
CA ARG A 11 22.31 -9.63 0.13
C ARG A 11 21.28 -10.56 -0.52
N ALA A 12 20.93 -11.67 0.12
CA ALA A 12 19.86 -12.56 -0.37
C ALA A 12 18.48 -11.90 -0.33
N ALA A 13 18.18 -11.12 0.72
CA ALA A 13 16.95 -10.35 0.82
C ALA A 13 16.86 -9.27 -0.25
N ASP A 14 17.95 -8.50 -0.47
CA ASP A 14 18.02 -7.46 -1.49
C ASP A 14 17.82 -8.03 -2.90
N ARG A 15 18.45 -9.18 -3.21
CA ARG A 15 18.27 -9.86 -4.50
C ARG A 15 16.84 -10.32 -4.71
N LEU A 16 16.16 -10.82 -3.69
CA LEU A 16 14.75 -11.25 -3.79
C LEU A 16 13.85 -10.05 -4.05
N THR A 17 14.09 -8.91 -3.39
CA THR A 17 13.35 -7.66 -3.60
C THR A 17 13.55 -7.14 -5.01
N LEU A 18 14.80 -7.01 -5.49
CA LEU A 18 15.11 -6.56 -6.85
C LEU A 18 14.50 -7.46 -7.92
N PHE A 19 14.52 -8.77 -7.70
CA PHE A 19 13.86 -9.72 -8.60
C PHE A 19 12.34 -9.48 -8.65
N SER A 20 11.72 -9.29 -7.48
CA SER A 20 10.28 -9.02 -7.38
C SER A 20 9.90 -7.72 -8.10
N ASP A 21 10.69 -6.64 -7.90
CA ASP A 21 10.49 -5.36 -8.56
C ASP A 21 10.57 -5.49 -10.09
N ALA A 22 11.53 -6.25 -10.60
CA ALA A 22 11.65 -6.51 -12.03
C ALA A 22 10.44 -7.27 -12.60
N VAL A 23 9.96 -8.29 -11.91
CA VAL A 23 8.77 -9.07 -12.33
C VAL A 23 7.51 -8.20 -12.35
N VAL A 24 7.32 -7.37 -11.32
CA VAL A 24 6.18 -6.43 -11.26
C VAL A 24 6.25 -5.40 -12.40
N ALA A 25 7.43 -4.85 -12.69
CA ALA A 25 7.61 -3.92 -13.81
C ALA A 25 7.23 -4.54 -15.15
N ILE A 26 7.60 -5.81 -15.39
CA ILE A 26 7.20 -6.56 -16.58
C ILE A 26 5.67 -6.76 -16.60
N ALA A 27 5.05 -7.13 -15.49
CA ALA A 27 3.61 -7.33 -15.43
C ALA A 27 2.83 -6.04 -15.76
N ILE A 28 3.28 -4.88 -15.26
CA ILE A 28 2.68 -3.57 -15.58
C ILE A 28 2.82 -3.26 -17.07
N THR A 29 3.97 -3.54 -17.69
CA THR A 29 4.17 -3.28 -19.12
C THR A 29 3.34 -4.22 -19.99
N LEU A 30 3.20 -5.50 -19.60
CA LEU A 30 2.34 -6.46 -20.29
C LEU A 30 0.87 -6.02 -20.24
N LEU A 31 0.43 -5.42 -19.13
CA LEU A 31 -0.92 -4.88 -19.04
C LEU A 31 -1.20 -3.82 -20.11
N ALA A 32 -0.22 -2.96 -20.42
CA ALA A 32 -0.37 -1.92 -21.44
C ALA A 32 -0.42 -2.47 -22.88
N ILE A 33 0.24 -3.61 -23.14
CA ILE A 33 0.21 -4.24 -24.47
C ILE A 33 -1.19 -4.77 -24.82
N GLU A 34 -2.01 -5.08 -23.81
CA GLU A 34 -3.37 -5.61 -24.00
C GLU A 34 -4.41 -4.52 -24.30
N LEU A 35 -4.02 -3.23 -24.31
CA LEU A 35 -4.94 -2.13 -24.63
C LEU A 35 -5.36 -2.18 -26.09
N PRO A 36 -6.69 -2.12 -26.39
CA PRO A 36 -7.17 -2.03 -27.76
C PRO A 36 -6.75 -0.69 -28.38
N LEU A 37 -6.31 -0.74 -29.63
CA LEU A 37 -6.01 0.48 -30.39
C LEU A 37 -7.30 1.10 -30.90
N PRO A 38 -7.50 2.43 -30.74
CA PRO A 38 -8.64 3.11 -31.33
C PRO A 38 -8.58 3.02 -32.86
N GLU A 39 -9.71 2.66 -33.47
CA GLU A 39 -9.87 2.57 -34.91
C GLU A 39 -10.61 3.80 -35.46
N GLY A 40 -10.45 4.11 -36.76
CA GLY A 40 -11.16 5.16 -37.45
C GLY A 40 -10.25 6.03 -38.31
N ASN A 41 -10.77 6.47 -39.49
CA ASN A 41 -10.06 7.33 -40.43
C ASN A 41 -10.46 8.80 -40.25
N THR A 42 -11.48 9.09 -39.46
CA THR A 42 -11.97 10.42 -39.14
C THR A 42 -12.00 10.66 -37.63
N VAL A 43 -11.92 11.91 -37.18
CA VAL A 43 -11.97 12.28 -35.76
C VAL A 43 -13.23 11.75 -35.05
N PRO A 44 -14.45 11.83 -35.64
CA PRO A 44 -15.64 11.25 -35.05
C PRO A 44 -15.58 9.72 -34.90
N GLU A 45 -15.05 8.99 -35.88
CA GLU A 45 -14.87 7.54 -35.84
C GLU A 45 -13.87 7.13 -34.75
N PHE A 46 -12.73 7.84 -34.69
CA PHE A 46 -11.72 7.62 -33.64
C PHE A 46 -12.35 7.72 -32.23
N TRP A 47 -13.08 8.81 -31.96
CA TRP A 47 -13.74 9.00 -30.68
C TRP A 47 -14.88 8.00 -30.42
N ALA A 48 -15.56 7.53 -31.46
CA ALA A 48 -16.56 6.48 -31.36
C ALA A 48 -15.90 5.16 -30.91
N SER A 49 -14.74 4.79 -31.50
CA SER A 49 -13.96 3.65 -31.12
C SER A 49 -13.46 3.74 -29.67
N VAL A 50 -12.90 4.89 -29.26
CA VAL A 50 -12.48 5.12 -27.85
C VAL A 50 -13.66 4.92 -26.88
N ARG A 51 -14.85 5.42 -27.21
CA ARG A 51 -16.03 5.21 -26.35
C ARG A 51 -16.47 3.76 -26.32
N HIS A 52 -16.39 3.05 -27.45
CA HIS A 52 -16.71 1.62 -27.53
C HIS A 52 -15.81 0.80 -26.61
N GLU A 53 -14.51 1.10 -26.61
CA GLU A 53 -13.49 0.39 -25.81
C GLU A 53 -13.30 0.98 -24.39
N SER A 54 -14.18 1.89 -23.95
CA SER A 54 -14.05 2.58 -22.66
C SER A 54 -13.97 1.63 -21.46
N GLY A 55 -14.65 0.48 -21.53
CA GLY A 55 -14.59 -0.57 -20.52
C GLY A 55 -13.18 -1.20 -20.39
N ALA A 56 -12.52 -1.43 -21.54
CA ALA A 56 -11.15 -1.97 -21.56
C ALA A 56 -10.15 -0.95 -20.98
N TYR A 57 -10.26 0.32 -21.35
CA TYR A 57 -9.41 1.38 -20.79
C TYR A 57 -9.64 1.57 -19.28
N ALA A 58 -10.89 1.50 -18.83
CA ALA A 58 -11.20 1.57 -17.40
C ALA A 58 -10.62 0.37 -16.62
N ALA A 59 -10.78 -0.84 -17.14
CA ALA A 59 -10.22 -2.05 -16.52
C ALA A 59 -8.70 -1.99 -16.46
N PHE A 60 -8.04 -1.52 -17.53
CA PHE A 60 -6.61 -1.27 -17.53
C PHE A 60 -6.18 -0.34 -16.40
N LEU A 61 -6.81 0.84 -16.28
CA LEU A 61 -6.47 1.82 -15.26
C LEU A 61 -6.67 1.27 -13.85
N ILE A 62 -7.77 0.54 -13.62
CA ILE A 62 -8.05 -0.11 -12.34
C ILE A 62 -6.95 -1.13 -12.01
N SER A 63 -6.61 -1.99 -12.96
CA SER A 63 -5.59 -3.03 -12.77
C SER A 63 -4.19 -2.44 -12.61
N PHE A 64 -3.86 -1.38 -13.36
CA PHE A 64 -2.60 -0.65 -13.20
C PHE A 64 -2.45 -0.10 -11.78
N VAL A 65 -3.50 0.57 -11.27
CA VAL A 65 -3.50 1.12 -9.90
C VAL A 65 -3.43 -0.01 -8.86
N ALA A 66 -4.13 -1.13 -9.08
CA ALA A 66 -4.08 -2.29 -8.20
C ALA A 66 -2.67 -2.88 -8.10
N ILE A 67 -2.02 -3.14 -9.24
CA ILE A 67 -0.64 -3.66 -9.27
C ILE A 67 0.35 -2.66 -8.66
N ALA A 68 0.22 -1.37 -8.97
CA ALA A 68 1.09 -0.33 -8.41
C ALA A 68 0.95 -0.21 -6.88
N ALA A 69 -0.27 -0.32 -6.36
CA ALA A 69 -0.53 -0.34 -4.93
C ALA A 69 0.05 -1.59 -4.26
N ALA A 70 -0.16 -2.76 -4.85
CA ALA A 70 0.38 -4.03 -4.38
C ALA A 70 1.92 -4.02 -4.35
N TRP A 71 2.54 -3.46 -5.40
CA TRP A 71 3.99 -3.25 -5.45
C TRP A 71 4.47 -2.31 -4.35
N SER A 72 3.80 -1.19 -4.14
CA SER A 72 4.17 -0.23 -3.10
C SER A 72 4.12 -0.85 -1.71
N ASP A 73 3.06 -1.61 -1.41
CA ASP A 73 2.92 -2.33 -0.15
C ASP A 73 4.01 -3.40 0.02
N HIS A 74 4.29 -4.18 -1.02
CA HIS A 74 5.35 -5.18 -1.04
C HIS A 74 6.72 -4.55 -0.79
N HIS A 75 7.05 -3.47 -1.52
CA HIS A 75 8.30 -2.74 -1.37
C HIS A 75 8.47 -2.18 0.05
N ASP A 76 7.42 -1.56 0.59
CA ASP A 76 7.40 -1.01 1.96
C ASP A 76 7.57 -2.09 3.05
N ILE A 77 7.09 -3.30 2.80
CA ILE A 77 7.24 -4.44 3.69
C ILE A 77 8.65 -5.01 3.61
N PHE A 78 9.14 -5.25 2.38
CA PHE A 78 10.41 -5.94 2.14
C PHE A 78 11.64 -5.13 2.55
N ARG A 79 11.58 -3.81 2.62
CA ARG A 79 12.69 -2.98 3.14
C ARG A 79 13.09 -3.30 4.58
N TYR A 80 12.22 -3.98 5.36
CA TYR A 80 12.53 -4.41 6.72
C TYR A 80 13.08 -5.83 6.79
N VAL A 81 13.03 -6.60 5.70
CA VAL A 81 13.51 -7.98 5.65
C VAL A 81 15.04 -7.99 5.71
N ARG A 82 15.58 -8.79 6.63
CA ARG A 82 17.04 -9.00 6.77
C ARG A 82 17.44 -10.43 6.46
N ARG A 83 16.51 -11.36 6.64
CA ARG A 83 16.72 -12.79 6.42
C ARG A 83 15.59 -13.35 5.59
N VAL A 84 15.93 -14.25 4.65
CA VAL A 84 14.96 -14.93 3.78
C VAL A 84 15.05 -16.42 4.02
N ASP A 85 13.98 -17.00 4.55
CA ASP A 85 13.85 -18.45 4.63
C ASP A 85 13.11 -19.03 3.41
N SER A 86 13.10 -20.35 3.29
CA SER A 86 12.46 -21.05 2.17
C SER A 86 10.96 -20.74 2.08
N ARG A 87 10.29 -20.59 3.22
CA ARG A 87 8.84 -20.33 3.27
C ARG A 87 8.51 -18.91 2.80
N LEU A 88 9.26 -17.89 3.23
CA LEU A 88 9.09 -16.52 2.75
C LEU A 88 9.33 -16.46 1.24
N ARG A 89 10.36 -17.13 0.74
CA ARG A 89 10.65 -17.22 -0.71
C ARG A 89 9.49 -17.85 -1.48
N THR A 90 8.93 -18.96 -0.99
CA THR A 90 7.78 -19.62 -1.63
C THR A 90 6.55 -18.73 -1.64
N LEU A 91 6.24 -18.07 -0.52
CA LEU A 91 5.11 -17.12 -0.44
C LEU A 91 5.31 -15.94 -1.41
N ASN A 92 6.52 -15.42 -1.51
CA ASN A 92 6.86 -14.36 -2.45
C ASN A 92 6.68 -14.80 -3.92
N PHE A 93 7.12 -15.99 -4.28
CA PHE A 93 6.88 -16.51 -5.64
C PHE A 93 5.40 -16.75 -5.93
N ALA A 94 4.63 -17.22 -4.96
CA ALA A 94 3.19 -17.36 -5.11
C ALA A 94 2.51 -15.99 -5.29
N TRP A 95 2.95 -14.96 -4.55
CA TRP A 95 2.48 -13.59 -4.73
C TRP A 95 2.84 -13.04 -6.11
N LEU A 96 4.08 -13.22 -6.57
CA LEU A 96 4.50 -12.83 -7.92
C LEU A 96 3.69 -13.52 -9.02
N LEU A 97 3.29 -14.79 -8.82
CA LEU A 97 2.41 -15.47 -9.75
C LEU A 97 1.05 -14.75 -9.87
N MET A 98 0.47 -14.26 -8.75
CA MET A 98 -0.78 -13.48 -8.81
C MET A 98 -0.59 -12.17 -9.58
N ILE A 99 0.55 -11.48 -9.39
CA ILE A 99 0.88 -10.26 -10.14
C ILE A 99 1.02 -10.54 -11.65
N VAL A 100 1.72 -11.59 -12.03
CA VAL A 100 1.93 -11.97 -13.46
C VAL A 100 0.62 -12.41 -14.12
N LEU A 101 -0.32 -12.98 -13.38
CA LEU A 101 -1.64 -13.35 -13.89
C LEU A 101 -2.60 -12.17 -14.02
N ASN A 102 -2.29 -11.01 -13.42
CA ASN A 102 -3.18 -9.85 -13.42
C ASN A 102 -3.50 -9.31 -14.83
N PRO A 103 -2.53 -9.14 -15.77
CA PRO A 103 -2.83 -8.75 -17.15
C PRO A 103 -3.80 -9.73 -17.83
N PHE A 104 -3.59 -11.03 -17.68
CA PHE A 104 -4.49 -12.05 -18.21
C PHE A 104 -5.91 -11.93 -17.61
N ALA A 105 -6.03 -11.76 -16.30
CA ALA A 105 -7.31 -11.59 -15.63
C ALA A 105 -8.05 -10.34 -16.10
N THR A 106 -7.33 -9.23 -16.32
CA THR A 106 -7.88 -7.98 -16.86
C THR A 106 -8.41 -8.17 -18.28
N ARG A 107 -7.65 -8.83 -19.14
CA ARG A 107 -8.09 -9.17 -20.50
C ARG A 107 -9.29 -10.10 -20.51
N LEU A 108 -9.31 -11.10 -19.63
CA LEU A 108 -10.44 -12.01 -19.49
C LEU A 108 -11.71 -11.28 -19.08
N LEU A 109 -11.60 -10.30 -18.16
CA LEU A 109 -12.71 -9.48 -17.68
C LEU A 109 -13.33 -8.65 -18.82
N THR A 110 -12.50 -8.13 -19.74
CA THR A 110 -12.90 -7.25 -20.84
C THR A 110 -13.00 -7.97 -22.18
N ALA A 111 -12.89 -9.29 -22.20
CA ALA A 111 -12.94 -10.09 -23.43
C ALA A 111 -14.23 -9.81 -24.22
N PRO A 112 -14.12 -9.54 -25.55
CA PRO A 112 -15.24 -9.14 -26.38
C PRO A 112 -16.31 -10.24 -26.48
N GLY A 113 -17.51 -9.84 -26.90
CA GLY A 113 -18.66 -10.72 -27.07
C GLY A 113 -19.81 -10.38 -26.12
N HIS A 114 -20.88 -11.13 -26.23
CA HIS A 114 -22.06 -11.03 -25.36
C HIS A 114 -22.19 -12.30 -24.51
N PRO A 115 -21.33 -12.45 -23.45
CA PRO A 115 -21.38 -13.63 -22.61
C PRO A 115 -22.71 -13.70 -21.87
N ASP A 116 -23.19 -14.93 -21.64
CA ASP A 116 -24.28 -15.17 -20.70
C ASP A 116 -23.87 -14.76 -19.27
N LEU A 117 -24.82 -14.61 -18.38
CA LEU A 117 -24.60 -14.15 -17.00
C LEU A 117 -23.54 -15.00 -16.28
N TYR A 118 -23.56 -16.32 -16.45
CA TYR A 118 -22.63 -17.22 -15.77
C TYR A 118 -21.19 -17.06 -16.28
N THR A 119 -21.01 -16.95 -17.60
CA THR A 119 -19.69 -16.70 -18.20
C THR A 119 -19.15 -15.32 -17.76
N HIS A 120 -20.00 -14.30 -17.70
CA HIS A 120 -19.60 -12.98 -17.21
C HIS A 120 -19.24 -13.02 -15.71
N ALA A 121 -20.05 -13.69 -14.90
CA ALA A 121 -19.75 -13.91 -13.48
C ALA A 121 -18.45 -14.70 -13.26
N LEU A 122 -18.16 -15.69 -14.09
CA LEU A 122 -16.91 -16.47 -14.03
C LEU A 122 -15.68 -15.59 -14.30
N ARG A 123 -15.74 -14.77 -15.36
CA ARG A 123 -14.67 -13.81 -15.71
C ARG A 123 -14.43 -12.80 -14.59
N PHE A 124 -15.51 -12.23 -14.05
CA PHE A 124 -15.47 -11.30 -12.92
C PHE A 124 -14.91 -11.94 -11.65
N SER A 125 -15.38 -13.14 -11.33
CA SER A 125 -14.95 -13.90 -10.15
C SER A 125 -13.48 -14.29 -10.24
N PHE A 126 -12.97 -14.61 -11.43
CA PHE A 126 -11.56 -14.93 -11.62
C PHE A 126 -10.68 -13.73 -11.24
N TYR A 127 -11.01 -12.53 -11.72
CA TYR A 127 -10.28 -11.31 -11.36
C TYR A 127 -10.38 -11.03 -9.86
N ALA A 128 -11.59 -11.06 -9.30
CA ALA A 128 -11.80 -10.81 -7.87
C ALA A 128 -11.07 -11.82 -6.98
N LEU A 129 -11.08 -13.11 -7.33
CA LEU A 129 -10.36 -14.16 -6.60
C LEU A 129 -8.86 -13.95 -6.66
N LEU A 130 -8.31 -13.52 -7.80
CA LEU A 130 -6.89 -13.21 -7.94
C LEU A 130 -6.46 -12.13 -6.93
N GLN A 131 -7.24 -11.06 -6.79
CA GLN A 131 -6.98 -9.98 -5.83
C GLN A 131 -7.12 -10.46 -4.37
N VAL A 132 -8.08 -11.35 -4.09
CA VAL A 132 -8.22 -11.97 -2.77
C VAL A 132 -6.99 -12.81 -2.42
N LEU A 133 -6.51 -13.64 -3.35
CA LEU A 133 -5.33 -14.49 -3.15
C LEU A 133 -4.05 -13.66 -2.97
N GLU A 134 -3.87 -12.62 -3.77
CA GLU A 134 -2.75 -11.68 -3.66
C GLU A 134 -2.70 -11.03 -2.27
N SER A 135 -3.84 -10.50 -1.81
CA SER A 135 -3.97 -9.89 -0.48
C SER A 135 -3.74 -10.90 0.66
N ALA A 136 -4.23 -12.14 0.50
CA ALA A 136 -4.01 -13.22 1.46
C ALA A 136 -2.53 -13.62 1.54
N LEU A 137 -1.83 -13.67 0.40
CA LEU A 137 -0.40 -13.96 0.34
C LEU A 137 0.43 -12.84 0.98
N THR A 138 0.08 -11.57 0.75
CA THR A 138 0.70 -10.42 1.42
C THR A 138 0.55 -10.53 2.94
N PHE A 139 -0.64 -10.83 3.43
CA PHE A 139 -0.89 -11.08 4.86
C PHE A 139 -0.09 -12.25 5.41
N ALA A 140 -0.03 -13.37 4.67
CA ALA A 140 0.73 -14.55 5.06
C ALA A 140 2.24 -14.27 5.14
N MET A 141 2.80 -13.53 4.17
CA MET A 141 4.20 -13.10 4.17
C MET A 141 4.51 -12.27 5.42
N VAL A 142 3.74 -11.22 5.69
CA VAL A 142 3.98 -10.34 6.85
C VAL A 142 3.85 -11.09 8.17
N THR A 143 2.83 -11.93 8.32
CA THR A 143 2.64 -12.75 9.52
C THR A 143 3.82 -13.71 9.73
N HIS A 144 4.31 -14.35 8.65
CA HIS A 144 5.47 -15.23 8.70
C HIS A 144 6.75 -14.46 9.07
N MET A 145 6.99 -13.30 8.43
CA MET A 145 8.16 -12.46 8.71
C MET A 145 8.23 -12.01 10.16
N VAL A 146 7.10 -11.56 10.71
CA VAL A 146 7.02 -11.11 12.11
C VAL A 146 7.17 -12.28 13.08
N SER A 147 6.48 -13.40 12.85
CA SER A 147 6.52 -14.57 13.73
C SER A 147 7.90 -15.25 13.77
N ARG A 148 8.69 -15.16 12.70
CA ARG A 148 10.02 -15.74 12.59
C ARG A 148 11.16 -14.76 12.85
N GLY A 149 10.87 -13.49 13.12
CA GLY A 149 11.89 -12.45 13.34
C GLY A 149 12.75 -12.15 12.12
N LEU A 150 12.21 -12.38 10.90
CA LEU A 150 12.94 -12.14 9.65
C LEU A 150 13.08 -10.63 9.35
N ALA A 151 12.26 -9.80 9.99
CA ALA A 151 12.23 -8.34 9.86
C ALA A 151 12.37 -7.67 11.25
N PRO A 152 13.55 -7.74 11.91
CA PRO A 152 13.71 -7.30 13.31
C PRO A 152 13.50 -5.81 13.52
N ARG A 153 13.64 -4.99 12.48
CA ARG A 153 13.44 -3.53 12.51
C ARG A 153 12.04 -3.10 12.08
N ALA A 154 11.13 -4.05 11.81
CA ALA A 154 9.75 -3.73 11.43
C ALA A 154 9.00 -3.00 12.56
N PRO A 155 8.19 -1.98 12.24
CA PRO A 155 7.36 -1.30 13.24
C PRO A 155 6.42 -2.28 13.95
N ARG A 156 6.27 -2.15 15.29
CA ARG A 156 5.43 -3.05 16.10
C ARG A 156 3.98 -3.17 15.63
N GLY A 157 3.45 -2.17 14.91
CA GLY A 157 2.09 -2.17 14.35
C GLY A 157 1.97 -2.63 12.90
N MET A 158 3.08 -2.99 12.23
CA MET A 158 3.09 -3.32 10.80
C MET A 158 2.15 -4.49 10.47
N ALA A 159 2.26 -5.59 11.20
CA ALA A 159 1.40 -6.76 10.98
C ALA A 159 -0.10 -6.45 11.15
N ILE A 160 -0.44 -5.63 12.14
CA ILE A 160 -1.82 -5.20 12.39
C ILE A 160 -2.30 -4.29 11.24
N GLY A 161 -1.45 -3.39 10.76
CA GLY A 161 -1.76 -2.50 9.63
C GLY A 161 -2.05 -3.29 8.37
N VAL A 162 -1.14 -4.18 7.99
CA VAL A 162 -1.29 -5.06 6.83
C VAL A 162 -2.49 -5.99 6.97
N ALA A 163 -2.70 -6.60 8.15
CA ALA A 163 -3.88 -7.44 8.41
C ALA A 163 -5.19 -6.69 8.14
N HIS A 164 -5.31 -5.46 8.60
CA HIS A 164 -6.51 -4.66 8.35
C HIS A 164 -6.67 -4.29 6.86
N GLN A 165 -5.59 -3.99 6.17
CA GLN A 165 -5.64 -3.65 4.75
C GLN A 165 -6.01 -4.87 3.90
N SER A 166 -5.32 -5.99 4.11
CA SER A 166 -5.63 -7.26 3.44
C SER A 166 -7.06 -7.70 3.70
N PHE A 167 -7.55 -7.60 4.95
CA PHE A 167 -8.92 -7.95 5.28
C PHE A 167 -9.94 -7.09 4.51
N ASN A 168 -9.69 -5.77 4.38
CA ASN A 168 -10.57 -4.88 3.63
C ASN A 168 -10.63 -5.24 2.14
N LEU A 169 -9.47 -5.57 1.55
CA LEU A 169 -9.39 -5.98 0.14
C LEU A 169 -10.06 -7.34 -0.07
N ILE A 170 -9.75 -8.33 0.77
CA ILE A 170 -10.37 -9.66 0.73
C ILE A 170 -11.90 -9.54 0.85
N PHE A 171 -12.39 -8.69 1.76
CA PHE A 171 -13.83 -8.48 1.94
C PHE A 171 -14.44 -7.74 0.76
N GLY A 172 -13.79 -6.69 0.24
CA GLY A 172 -14.25 -5.91 -0.90
C GLY A 172 -14.36 -6.73 -2.17
N PHE A 173 -13.30 -7.45 -2.50
CA PHE A 173 -13.27 -8.32 -3.69
C PHE A 173 -14.10 -9.59 -3.49
N GLY A 174 -13.99 -10.26 -2.35
CA GLY A 174 -14.71 -11.50 -2.07
C GLY A 174 -16.22 -11.31 -2.05
N LEU A 175 -16.72 -10.25 -1.39
CA LEU A 175 -18.15 -9.95 -1.34
C LEU A 175 -18.70 -9.46 -2.68
N SER A 176 -17.86 -8.89 -3.55
CA SER A 176 -18.29 -8.46 -4.89
C SER A 176 -18.74 -9.63 -5.77
N ILE A 177 -18.23 -10.85 -5.54
CA ILE A 177 -18.58 -12.04 -6.32
C ILE A 177 -20.09 -12.37 -6.20
N PRO A 178 -20.65 -12.61 -5.02
CA PRO A 178 -22.09 -12.87 -4.91
C PRO A 178 -22.94 -11.64 -5.28
N VAL A 179 -22.45 -10.40 -5.03
CA VAL A 179 -23.17 -9.19 -5.40
C VAL A 179 -23.27 -9.01 -6.92
N PHE A 180 -22.32 -9.55 -7.69
CA PHE A 180 -22.37 -9.52 -9.15
C PHE A 180 -23.65 -10.19 -9.73
N PHE A 181 -24.16 -11.22 -9.08
CA PHE A 181 -25.41 -11.88 -9.49
C PHE A 181 -26.66 -11.03 -9.22
N VAL A 182 -26.55 -9.99 -8.38
CA VAL A 182 -27.65 -9.05 -8.08
C VAL A 182 -27.51 -7.78 -8.92
N THR A 183 -26.28 -7.32 -9.18
CA THR A 183 -26.02 -6.10 -9.95
C THR A 183 -24.70 -6.18 -10.72
N PRO A 184 -24.69 -5.77 -12.01
CA PRO A 184 -23.45 -5.73 -12.79
C PRO A 184 -22.45 -4.67 -12.27
N ASN A 185 -22.89 -3.77 -11.38
CA ASN A 185 -22.07 -2.73 -10.79
C ASN A 185 -21.30 -3.20 -9.53
N ALA A 186 -21.18 -4.50 -9.28
CA ALA A 186 -20.47 -5.07 -8.13
C ALA A 186 -19.00 -4.61 -8.02
N TRP A 187 -18.36 -4.23 -9.14
CA TRP A 187 -17.00 -3.65 -9.16
C TRP A 187 -16.85 -2.37 -8.33
N ILE A 188 -17.95 -1.63 -8.11
CA ILE A 188 -17.94 -0.44 -7.23
C ILE A 188 -17.48 -0.79 -5.82
N MET A 189 -17.72 -2.01 -5.35
CA MET A 189 -17.31 -2.47 -4.03
C MET A 189 -15.79 -2.49 -3.85
N TRP A 190 -15.03 -2.65 -4.90
CA TRP A 190 -13.56 -2.66 -4.86
C TRP A 190 -12.98 -1.33 -4.36
N PHE A 191 -13.71 -0.24 -4.60
CA PHE A 191 -13.36 1.11 -4.13
C PHE A 191 -14.19 1.53 -2.91
N ALA A 192 -15.48 1.19 -2.90
CA ALA A 192 -16.39 1.62 -1.83
C ALA A 192 -16.01 1.02 -0.46
N VAL A 193 -15.65 -0.27 -0.41
CA VAL A 193 -15.30 -0.92 0.86
C VAL A 193 -14.03 -0.31 1.48
N PRO A 194 -12.88 -0.19 0.78
CA PRO A 194 -11.69 0.45 1.33
C PRO A 194 -11.93 1.92 1.72
N ALA A 195 -12.66 2.69 0.89
CA ALA A 195 -12.97 4.09 1.17
C ALA A 195 -13.85 4.25 2.41
N LEU A 196 -14.87 3.41 2.56
CA LEU A 196 -15.77 3.41 3.71
C LEU A 196 -15.02 3.09 5.00
N VAL A 197 -14.17 2.06 4.97
CA VAL A 197 -13.34 1.68 6.11
C VAL A 197 -12.35 2.78 6.48
N ALA A 198 -11.69 3.42 5.49
CA ALA A 198 -10.80 4.55 5.71
C ALA A 198 -11.55 5.73 6.39
N ARG A 199 -12.77 6.05 5.91
CA ARG A 199 -13.63 7.08 6.48
C ARG A 199 -14.03 6.77 7.92
N PHE A 200 -14.44 5.51 8.21
CA PHE A 200 -14.79 5.10 9.57
C PHE A 200 -13.61 5.20 10.54
N ARG A 201 -12.41 4.79 10.10
CA ARG A 201 -11.18 4.93 10.92
C ARG A 201 -10.85 6.39 11.21
N HIS A 202 -10.97 7.27 10.22
CA HIS A 202 -10.72 8.69 10.39
C HIS A 202 -11.70 9.34 11.37
N VAL A 203 -13.00 9.01 11.27
CA VAL A 203 -14.03 9.49 12.20
C VAL A 203 -13.78 8.98 13.63
N ARG A 204 -13.42 7.69 13.79
CA ARG A 204 -13.09 7.10 15.11
C ARG A 204 -11.85 7.74 15.73
N ARG A 205 -10.79 8.00 14.93
CA ARG A 205 -9.60 8.71 15.42
C ARG A 205 -9.96 10.12 15.92
N ARG A 206 -10.69 10.89 15.11
CA ARG A 206 -11.13 12.24 15.51
C ARG A 206 -12.00 12.25 16.78
N ARG A 207 -12.84 11.23 16.99
CA ARG A 207 -13.62 11.10 18.23
C ARG A 207 -12.72 10.83 19.43
N ARG A 208 -11.77 9.90 19.33
CA ARG A 208 -10.80 9.59 20.38
C ARG A 208 -9.93 10.80 20.73
N ASP A 209 -9.48 11.56 19.75
CA ASP A 209 -8.66 12.75 19.95
C ASP A 209 -9.47 13.85 20.67
N ARG A 210 -10.74 14.00 20.34
CA ARG A 210 -11.67 14.91 21.04
C ARG A 210 -11.97 14.48 22.47
N GLU A 211 -12.13 13.20 22.71
CA GLU A 211 -12.36 12.63 24.06
C GLU A 211 -11.10 12.78 24.93
N ALA A 212 -9.91 12.50 24.36
CA ALA A 212 -8.63 12.69 25.02
C ALA A 212 -8.35 14.17 25.31
N GLY A 213 -8.69 15.09 24.39
CA GLY A 213 -8.58 16.52 24.59
C GLY A 213 -9.56 17.07 25.64
N ARG A 214 -10.75 16.47 25.78
CA ARG A 214 -11.71 16.81 26.85
C ARG A 214 -11.31 16.25 28.22
N ALA A 215 -10.65 15.09 28.27
CA ALA A 215 -10.14 14.49 29.49
C ALA A 215 -8.90 15.24 30.04
N ARG A 216 -8.15 15.93 29.20
CA ARG A 216 -7.14 16.93 29.59
C ARG A 216 -7.82 18.28 29.72
N GLY A 217 -8.45 18.53 30.87
CA GLY A 217 -9.12 19.79 31.18
C GLY A 217 -8.20 21.02 31.11
N PRO A 218 -8.76 22.26 31.15
CA PRO A 218 -7.99 23.48 31.01
C PRO A 218 -7.00 23.75 32.16
N ASP A 219 -7.00 22.94 33.21
CA ASP A 219 -6.14 23.15 34.42
C ASP A 219 -4.65 22.80 34.21
N ASP A 220 -4.29 21.91 33.27
CA ASP A 220 -2.88 21.55 33.02
C ASP A 220 -2.07 22.66 32.29
N SER A 221 -2.77 23.63 31.68
CA SER A 221 -2.09 24.75 31.01
C SER A 221 -1.75 25.92 31.98
N ALA A 222 -2.31 25.90 33.18
CA ALA A 222 -2.05 26.94 34.22
C ALA A 222 -0.86 26.59 35.14
N ALA A 223 -0.54 25.29 35.29
CA ALA A 223 0.54 24.83 36.16
C ALA A 223 1.96 25.06 35.59
N GLY A 224 2.08 25.34 34.27
CA GLY A 224 3.38 25.57 33.62
C GLY A 224 3.89 27.00 33.64
N ARG A 225 3.19 27.96 34.26
CA ARG A 225 3.55 29.39 34.24
C ARG A 225 4.05 29.95 35.56
N HIS A 226 4.32 29.13 36.58
CA HIS A 226 5.04 29.61 37.77
C HIS A 226 6.50 29.14 37.73
N GLY A 227 7.33 29.88 37.01
CA GLY A 227 8.77 29.84 37.16
C GLY A 227 9.16 30.54 38.50
N PRO A 228 10.16 30.04 39.23
CA PRO A 228 10.58 30.68 40.49
C PRO A 228 11.14 32.07 40.22
N GLY A 229 10.49 33.03 40.87
CA GLY A 229 10.85 34.43 40.84
C GLY A 229 12.26 34.66 41.33
N GLY A 230 12.88 35.68 40.76
CA GLY A 230 14.20 36.15 41.04
C GLY A 230 14.41 36.56 42.47
N VAL A 231 15.62 36.35 42.92
CA VAL A 231 16.19 37.04 44.12
C VAL A 231 17.39 37.83 43.64
N GLY A 232 17.38 39.07 44.10
CA GLY A 232 18.10 40.24 43.70
C GLY A 232 19.64 40.25 43.79
N ASP A 233 20.08 41.18 43.03
CA ASP A 233 21.38 41.87 43.07
C ASP A 233 21.73 42.39 44.47
N PRO A 234 23.04 42.61 44.85
CA PRO A 234 23.58 43.90 44.57
C PRO A 234 25.12 43.99 44.28
N ALA A 235 25.41 44.96 43.44
CA ALA A 235 26.45 45.99 43.49
C ALA A 235 27.96 45.65 43.49
N GLY A 236 28.62 46.04 42.45
CA GLY A 236 29.67 47.03 42.32
C GLY A 236 31.13 46.61 42.49
N PRO A 237 32.13 47.53 42.26
CA PRO A 237 32.46 48.02 40.91
C PRO A 237 33.98 47.89 40.59
N GLY A 238 34.35 48.19 39.38
CA GLY A 238 35.66 48.75 39.12
C GLY A 238 36.65 48.03 38.24
N ALA A 239 37.05 48.79 37.28
CA ALA A 239 38.37 48.99 36.70
C ALA A 239 38.70 48.28 35.39
N ASP A 240 38.60 49.08 34.34
CA ASP A 240 39.66 49.54 33.41
C ASP A 240 40.69 48.47 32.92
N VAL A 241 40.80 48.37 31.64
CA VAL A 241 41.95 48.74 30.80
C VAL A 241 41.89 48.08 29.42
N GLU A 242 41.80 48.92 28.43
CA GLU A 242 42.16 48.66 27.01
C GLU A 242 43.69 48.51 26.83
N PRO A 243 44.21 48.46 25.59
CA PRO A 243 43.92 47.73 24.35
C PRO A 243 45.22 47.16 23.74
N GLY A 244 45.09 46.64 22.56
CA GLY A 244 46.19 46.37 21.65
C GLY A 244 46.11 44.94 21.08
N GLY A 245 46.04 44.67 19.85
CA GLY A 245 46.71 45.26 18.73
C GLY A 245 47.14 44.06 17.86
N ASP A 246 46.74 44.09 16.66
CA ASP A 246 47.42 43.66 15.41
C ASP A 246 47.75 42.21 15.11
N ALA A 247 47.26 41.88 13.92
CA ALA A 247 47.91 41.28 12.77
C ALA A 247 48.39 39.81 12.83
N GLY A 248 47.95 39.10 11.83
CA GLY A 248 48.48 37.84 11.37
C GLY A 248 47.41 37.09 10.53
#